data_ba2a82a6df246bc30e491ff63f84b7a4
#
_entry.id   ba2a82a6df246bc30e491ff63f84b7a4
#
_cell.length_a   1.000
_cell.length_b   1.000
_cell.length_c   1.000
_cell.angle_alpha   90.00
_cell.angle_beta   90.00
_cell.angle_gamma   90.00
#
_symmetry.space_group_name_H-M   'P 1'
#
loop_
_entity.id
_entity.type
_entity.pdbx_description
1 polymer ?
#
loop_
_entity_poly.entity_id
_entity_poly.type
_entity_poly.pdbx_seq_one_letter_code
_entity_poly.pdbx_strand_id
1 'polypeptide(L)'
;MRRLRDVDPNLLANLKKYLDDELYAYAEEKLEQFYQLCMTDIDRRAVHTDREGQPRLIKYDRFGNDISEVWVNEGYQQTAKQTYETGIVGYVHKPIPELGRKGNYIYSYAQGYLLSQVETGFYCPVTLTMATAYLLDHFADEELKKKYLPHVISTGEVELYEGATFLTERQGGSDVGANAVRAVPCGDHYKLYGEKYFASNAGRCGVATVLARIDGSEPGTKGLSLFLVPWRNENGTLNGIQIRRLKDKLGVRAVPSAEVVFDGAKAYVIGDPKKGFYYMMEALNLSRVCNAVGSIGIMKRALEEAKQYAANRTAFGRKLTDYPMVRETLANLTARQEVQTSACFQMISVFDRVMTAPDEATEDEKAWNRLLIALLKMRTAEEAIAFAHEAIEMHGGNGYIEDFVTPRLLRDAQVLTVWEGTANILGLEVLRLMRKYRVHEQFIAKMTKALSTLSADVERLATPVKQGLHELAEALKQLDGQPEEVQTFHAKKIANRLCDIYLSVVALKRAQENERNRLIAQLFLQHIWNRHLLDEQMLSVRHFETVIHEQKQLSPS
;
A
#
# COMPACT_ATOMS: atom_id res chain seq x y z
N MET A 1 -27.99 0.17 1.70
CA MET A 1 -26.58 0.42 2.13
C MET A 1 -26.28 1.91 1.96
N ARG A 2 -25.38 2.52 2.78
CA ARG A 2 -24.95 3.91 2.59
C ARG A 2 -24.12 4.02 1.32
N ARG A 3 -24.19 5.16 0.61
CA ARG A 3 -23.38 5.39 -0.60
C ARG A 3 -21.94 5.75 -0.24
N LEU A 4 -21.02 5.50 -1.12
CA LEU A 4 -19.60 5.87 -0.96
C LEU A 4 -19.46 7.37 -0.62
N ARG A 5 -20.19 8.24 -1.34
CA ARG A 5 -20.19 9.69 -1.09
C ARG A 5 -20.65 10.10 0.32
N ASP A 6 -21.47 9.29 0.98
CA ASP A 6 -21.97 9.55 2.34
C ASP A 6 -21.04 8.98 3.42
N VAL A 7 -20.16 8.03 3.05
CA VAL A 7 -19.26 7.33 3.97
C VAL A 7 -17.83 7.85 3.86
N ASP A 8 -17.42 8.22 2.65
CA ASP A 8 -16.04 8.67 2.38
C ASP A 8 -15.97 9.80 1.35
N PRO A 9 -16.61 10.96 1.62
CA PRO A 9 -16.49 12.12 0.75
C PRO A 9 -15.05 12.66 0.68
N ASN A 10 -14.19 12.37 1.69
CA ASN A 10 -12.77 12.71 1.65
C ASN A 10 -12.02 11.99 0.49
N LEU A 11 -12.34 10.71 0.24
CA LEU A 11 -11.80 10.00 -0.93
C LEU A 11 -12.20 10.71 -2.22
N LEU A 12 -13.49 11.00 -2.40
CA LEU A 12 -14.00 11.63 -3.62
C LEU A 12 -13.43 13.04 -3.84
N ALA A 13 -13.24 13.82 -2.75
CA ALA A 13 -12.60 15.13 -2.83
C ALA A 13 -11.13 15.03 -3.30
N ASN A 14 -10.39 14.03 -2.82
CA ASN A 14 -9.02 13.78 -3.30
C ASN A 14 -9.01 13.34 -4.77
N LEU A 15 -9.92 12.47 -5.19
CA LEU A 15 -10.01 12.05 -6.59
C LEU A 15 -10.33 13.22 -7.51
N LYS A 16 -11.33 14.04 -7.16
CA LYS A 16 -11.69 15.24 -7.92
C LYS A 16 -10.54 16.23 -8.08
N LYS A 17 -9.63 16.26 -7.11
CA LYS A 17 -8.45 17.13 -7.14
C LYS A 17 -7.38 16.66 -8.13
N TYR A 18 -7.24 15.36 -8.35
CA TYR A 18 -6.11 14.78 -9.08
C TYR A 18 -6.51 14.09 -10.39
N LEU A 19 -7.79 13.83 -10.63
CA LEU A 19 -8.31 13.30 -11.88
C LEU A 19 -8.88 14.44 -12.74
N ASP A 20 -8.80 14.31 -14.06
CA ASP A 20 -9.57 15.15 -14.96
C ASP A 20 -11.08 14.82 -14.86
N ASP A 21 -11.92 15.74 -15.34
CA ASP A 21 -13.38 15.64 -15.15
C ASP A 21 -13.99 14.36 -15.76
N GLU A 22 -13.49 13.90 -16.91
CA GLU A 22 -14.00 12.70 -17.58
C GLU A 22 -13.65 11.44 -16.79
N LEU A 23 -12.37 11.28 -16.41
CA LEU A 23 -11.95 10.14 -15.60
C LEU A 23 -12.54 10.18 -14.19
N TYR A 24 -12.74 11.38 -13.62
CA TYR A 24 -13.40 11.52 -12.32
C TYR A 24 -14.85 11.03 -12.38
N ALA A 25 -15.63 11.44 -13.39
CA ALA A 25 -17.02 11.01 -13.53
C ALA A 25 -17.13 9.48 -13.70
N TYR A 26 -16.26 8.89 -14.51
CA TYR A 26 -16.16 7.44 -14.65
C TYR A 26 -15.78 6.77 -13.33
N ALA A 27 -14.75 7.28 -12.66
CA ALA A 27 -14.26 6.72 -11.39
C ALA A 27 -15.31 6.80 -10.28
N GLU A 28 -16.04 7.91 -10.14
CA GLU A 28 -17.10 8.07 -9.13
C GLU A 28 -18.18 6.99 -9.26
N GLU A 29 -18.63 6.71 -10.50
CA GLU A 29 -19.63 5.67 -10.77
C GLU A 29 -19.08 4.26 -10.47
N LYS A 30 -17.90 3.92 -11.01
CA LYS A 30 -17.33 2.57 -10.88
C LYS A 30 -16.87 2.28 -9.45
N LEU A 31 -16.35 3.27 -8.74
CA LEU A 31 -15.99 3.12 -7.32
C LEU A 31 -17.22 2.95 -6.42
N GLU A 32 -18.35 3.61 -6.72
CA GLU A 32 -19.60 3.33 -6.01
C GLU A 32 -20.02 1.87 -6.17
N GLN A 33 -19.98 1.35 -7.41
CA GLN A 33 -20.32 -0.07 -7.69
C GLN A 33 -19.37 -1.02 -6.96
N PHE A 34 -18.07 -0.74 -7.03
CA PHE A 34 -17.06 -1.57 -6.38
C PHE A 34 -17.12 -1.49 -4.86
N TYR A 35 -17.42 -0.31 -4.28
CA TYR A 35 -17.65 -0.13 -2.86
C TYR A 35 -18.82 -1.00 -2.36
N GLN A 36 -19.95 -0.99 -3.09
CA GLN A 36 -21.08 -1.84 -2.74
C GLN A 36 -20.69 -3.33 -2.75
N LEU A 37 -19.95 -3.78 -3.77
CA LEU A 37 -19.45 -5.16 -3.86
C LEU A 37 -18.49 -5.49 -2.70
N CYS A 38 -17.58 -4.57 -2.37
CA CYS A 38 -16.63 -4.74 -1.26
C CYS A 38 -17.37 -4.92 0.07
N MET A 39 -18.31 -4.01 0.38
CA MET A 39 -19.00 -4.00 1.69
C MET A 39 -20.06 -5.09 1.84
N THR A 40 -20.33 -5.88 0.82
CA THR A 40 -21.28 -7.00 0.87
C THR A 40 -20.62 -8.35 0.62
N ASP A 41 -20.45 -8.67 -0.65
CA ASP A 41 -20.04 -10.01 -1.06
C ASP A 41 -18.59 -10.30 -0.76
N ILE A 42 -17.68 -9.34 -1.03
CA ILE A 42 -16.26 -9.54 -0.78
C ILE A 42 -16.00 -9.64 0.73
N ASP A 43 -16.59 -8.77 1.56
CA ASP A 43 -16.41 -8.83 3.02
C ASP A 43 -16.88 -10.18 3.60
N ARG A 44 -18.05 -10.68 3.16
CA ARG A 44 -18.56 -11.99 3.58
C ARG A 44 -17.63 -13.12 3.18
N ARG A 45 -17.09 -13.09 1.95
CA ARG A 45 -16.15 -14.11 1.44
C ARG A 45 -14.80 -14.03 2.17
N ALA A 46 -14.35 -12.82 2.51
CA ALA A 46 -13.13 -12.59 3.26
C ALA A 46 -13.19 -13.20 4.67
N VAL A 47 -14.33 -13.08 5.37
CA VAL A 47 -14.53 -13.74 6.66
C VAL A 47 -14.39 -15.25 6.53
N HIS A 48 -15.04 -15.87 5.54
CA HIS A 48 -14.92 -17.31 5.32
C HIS A 48 -13.49 -17.71 4.96
N THR A 49 -12.85 -16.97 4.06
CA THR A 49 -11.47 -17.28 3.61
C THR A 49 -10.48 -17.18 4.76
N ASP A 50 -10.59 -16.18 5.64
CA ASP A 50 -9.69 -16.03 6.78
C ASP A 50 -9.85 -17.14 7.82
N ARG A 51 -11.07 -17.62 8.06
CA ARG A 51 -11.36 -18.54 9.16
C ARG A 51 -11.31 -20.02 8.74
N GLU A 52 -11.97 -20.39 7.66
CA GLU A 52 -12.25 -21.80 7.31
C GLU A 52 -11.76 -22.14 5.90
N GLY A 53 -11.74 -21.17 4.99
CA GLY A 53 -11.46 -21.34 3.57
C GLY A 53 -10.05 -20.96 3.13
N GLN A 54 -9.07 -21.00 4.01
CA GLN A 54 -7.69 -20.60 3.70
C GLN A 54 -7.09 -21.44 2.56
N PRO A 55 -6.17 -20.87 1.76
CA PRO A 55 -5.45 -21.64 0.74
C PRO A 55 -4.78 -22.88 1.33
N ARG A 56 -4.83 -23.99 0.59
CA ARG A 56 -4.25 -25.28 1.00
C ARG A 56 -3.33 -25.80 -0.09
N LEU A 57 -2.21 -26.38 0.30
CA LEU A 57 -1.32 -27.09 -0.62
C LEU A 57 -1.81 -28.53 -0.82
N ILE A 58 -2.12 -28.88 -2.04
CA ILE A 58 -2.29 -30.26 -2.50
C ILE A 58 -0.96 -30.67 -3.11
N LYS A 59 -0.10 -31.27 -2.27
CA LYS A 59 1.29 -31.57 -2.64
C LYS A 59 1.37 -32.70 -3.66
N TYR A 60 0.59 -33.76 -3.48
CA TYR A 60 0.67 -34.96 -4.27
C TYR A 60 -0.69 -35.33 -4.86
N ASP A 61 -0.68 -35.92 -6.06
CA ASP A 61 -1.82 -36.61 -6.63
C ASP A 61 -2.04 -37.97 -5.96
N ARG A 62 -3.10 -38.68 -6.39
CA ARG A 62 -3.41 -40.02 -5.86
C ARG A 62 -2.35 -41.10 -6.14
N PHE A 63 -1.38 -40.83 -6.99
CA PHE A 63 -0.29 -41.74 -7.34
C PHE A 63 1.03 -41.34 -6.68
N GLY A 64 1.05 -40.25 -5.89
CA GLY A 64 2.25 -39.74 -5.20
C GLY A 64 3.11 -38.84 -6.07
N ASN A 65 2.68 -38.43 -7.25
CA ASN A 65 3.39 -37.46 -8.05
C ASN A 65 3.22 -36.05 -7.44
N ASP A 66 4.32 -35.29 -7.39
CA ASP A 66 4.28 -33.91 -6.92
C ASP A 66 3.55 -33.03 -7.93
N ILE A 67 2.41 -32.49 -7.52
CA ILE A 67 1.60 -31.55 -8.32
C ILE A 67 1.66 -30.11 -7.79
N SER A 68 2.15 -29.92 -6.55
CA SER A 68 2.29 -28.61 -5.89
C SER A 68 1.15 -27.63 -6.24
N GLU A 69 -0.09 -28.11 -6.18
CA GLU A 69 -1.29 -27.33 -6.48
C GLU A 69 -1.72 -26.54 -5.25
N VAL A 70 -2.11 -25.29 -5.41
CA VAL A 70 -2.69 -24.47 -4.35
C VAL A 70 -4.18 -24.34 -4.59
N TRP A 71 -4.95 -25.04 -3.77
CA TRP A 71 -6.39 -24.91 -3.73
C TRP A 71 -6.82 -23.63 -3.00
N VAL A 72 -7.81 -22.94 -3.54
CA VAL A 72 -8.50 -21.82 -2.93
C VAL A 72 -10.00 -22.03 -3.01
N ASN A 73 -10.74 -21.49 -2.04
CA ASN A 73 -12.20 -21.62 -2.01
C ASN A 73 -12.88 -20.84 -3.16
N GLU A 74 -14.12 -21.17 -3.46
CA GLU A 74 -14.89 -20.54 -4.54
C GLU A 74 -15.07 -19.02 -4.32
N GLY A 75 -15.30 -18.60 -3.07
CA GLY A 75 -15.42 -17.18 -2.74
C GLY A 75 -14.16 -16.38 -3.07
N TYR A 76 -12.98 -16.95 -2.83
CA TYR A 76 -11.71 -16.35 -3.26
C TYR A 76 -11.66 -16.20 -4.79
N GLN A 77 -12.03 -17.26 -5.54
CA GLN A 77 -12.01 -17.22 -7.01
C GLN A 77 -12.97 -16.16 -7.56
N GLN A 78 -14.16 -16.04 -6.98
CA GLN A 78 -15.13 -15.01 -7.37
C GLN A 78 -14.63 -13.60 -7.03
N THR A 79 -14.01 -13.41 -5.87
CA THR A 79 -13.40 -12.13 -5.48
C THR A 79 -12.28 -11.75 -6.46
N ALA A 80 -11.41 -12.70 -6.81
CA ALA A 80 -10.35 -12.48 -7.79
C ALA A 80 -10.94 -12.04 -9.14
N LYS A 81 -11.86 -12.80 -9.71
CA LYS A 81 -12.50 -12.48 -10.98
C LYS A 81 -13.10 -11.08 -10.97
N GLN A 82 -13.98 -10.78 -10.01
CA GLN A 82 -14.68 -9.50 -9.92
C GLN A 82 -13.73 -8.32 -9.68
N THR A 83 -12.64 -8.51 -8.94
CA THR A 83 -11.64 -7.46 -8.70
C THR A 83 -10.83 -7.15 -9.96
N TYR A 84 -10.31 -8.15 -10.67
CA TYR A 84 -9.53 -7.89 -11.89
C TYR A 84 -10.38 -7.35 -13.04
N GLU A 85 -11.66 -7.74 -13.13
CA GLU A 85 -12.62 -7.20 -14.11
C GLU A 85 -12.89 -5.71 -13.95
N THR A 86 -12.64 -5.10 -12.76
CA THR A 86 -12.71 -3.63 -12.58
C THR A 86 -11.61 -2.86 -13.28
N GLY A 87 -10.60 -3.56 -13.81
CA GLY A 87 -9.43 -2.93 -14.43
C GLY A 87 -8.41 -2.40 -13.42
N ILE A 88 -8.48 -2.79 -12.14
CA ILE A 88 -7.58 -2.33 -11.07
C ILE A 88 -6.09 -2.47 -11.45
N VAL A 89 -5.73 -3.48 -12.22
CA VAL A 89 -4.39 -3.65 -12.80
C VAL A 89 -4.37 -3.19 -14.26
N GLY A 90 -5.35 -3.63 -15.04
CA GLY A 90 -5.29 -3.51 -16.50
C GLY A 90 -5.36 -2.09 -17.03
N TYR A 91 -6.18 -1.23 -16.45
CA TYR A 91 -6.47 0.08 -17.04
C TYR A 91 -5.35 1.11 -16.91
N VAL A 92 -4.30 0.84 -16.18
CA VAL A 92 -3.05 1.61 -16.23
C VAL A 92 -2.28 1.31 -17.53
N HIS A 93 -2.41 0.09 -18.06
CA HIS A 93 -1.63 -0.41 -19.19
C HIS A 93 -2.40 -0.44 -20.52
N LYS A 94 -3.73 -0.56 -20.48
CA LYS A 94 -4.61 -0.60 -21.65
C LYS A 94 -5.76 0.40 -21.54
N PRO A 95 -6.41 0.78 -22.65
CA PRO A 95 -7.54 1.69 -22.62
C PRO A 95 -8.72 1.16 -21.81
N ILE A 96 -9.38 2.05 -21.07
CA ILE A 96 -10.71 1.86 -20.53
C ILE A 96 -11.67 1.84 -21.72
N PRO A 97 -12.49 0.79 -21.94
CA PRO A 97 -13.33 0.68 -23.12
C PRO A 97 -14.29 1.87 -23.29
N GLU A 98 -14.89 2.34 -22.21
CA GLU A 98 -15.85 3.45 -22.20
C GLU A 98 -15.22 4.81 -22.52
N LEU A 99 -13.93 5.00 -22.26
CA LEU A 99 -13.21 6.26 -22.43
C LEU A 99 -12.28 6.27 -23.65
N GLY A 100 -11.96 5.10 -24.21
CA GLY A 100 -11.01 4.98 -25.33
C GLY A 100 -9.57 5.37 -25.00
N ARG A 101 -9.24 5.60 -23.74
CA ARG A 101 -7.90 5.96 -23.24
C ARG A 101 -7.55 5.22 -21.95
N LYS A 102 -6.25 5.14 -21.63
CA LYS A 102 -5.77 4.55 -20.38
C LYS A 102 -6.32 5.32 -19.17
N GLY A 103 -6.53 4.61 -18.07
CA GLY A 103 -6.65 5.16 -16.73
C GLY A 103 -5.28 5.53 -16.16
N ASN A 104 -5.21 5.62 -14.84
CA ASN A 104 -3.99 5.97 -14.13
C ASN A 104 -3.89 5.25 -12.78
N TYR A 105 -2.75 5.40 -12.10
CA TYR A 105 -2.53 4.81 -10.78
C TYR A 105 -3.44 5.42 -9.71
N ILE A 106 -3.89 6.66 -9.85
CA ILE A 106 -4.78 7.32 -8.86
C ILE A 106 -6.11 6.56 -8.78
N TYR A 107 -6.73 6.24 -9.93
CA TYR A 107 -7.95 5.45 -9.99
C TYR A 107 -7.73 4.01 -9.53
N SER A 108 -6.64 3.38 -9.97
CA SER A 108 -6.27 2.02 -9.56
C SER A 108 -6.09 1.90 -8.04
N TYR A 109 -5.38 2.84 -7.42
CA TYR A 109 -5.18 2.84 -5.97
C TYR A 109 -6.44 3.20 -5.17
N ALA A 110 -7.37 3.96 -5.74
CA ALA A 110 -8.67 4.17 -5.12
C ALA A 110 -9.47 2.85 -5.02
N GLN A 111 -9.39 2.00 -6.03
CA GLN A 111 -9.96 0.64 -5.96
C GLN A 111 -9.24 -0.21 -4.90
N GLY A 112 -7.90 -0.16 -4.84
CA GLY A 112 -7.11 -0.84 -3.80
C GLY A 112 -7.46 -0.39 -2.38
N TYR A 113 -7.72 0.90 -2.19
CA TYR A 113 -8.18 1.46 -0.93
C TYR A 113 -9.54 0.89 -0.49
N LEU A 114 -10.48 0.73 -1.41
CA LEU A 114 -11.78 0.13 -1.11
C LEU A 114 -11.66 -1.36 -0.80
N LEU A 115 -10.89 -2.10 -1.60
CA LEU A 115 -10.65 -3.53 -1.40
C LEU A 115 -9.99 -3.81 -0.05
N SER A 116 -9.01 -3.01 0.33
CA SER A 116 -8.26 -3.19 1.58
C SER A 116 -9.08 -2.94 2.84
N GLN A 117 -10.25 -2.30 2.74
CA GLN A 117 -11.18 -2.17 3.86
C GLN A 117 -11.80 -3.50 4.26
N VAL A 118 -11.84 -4.47 3.35
CA VAL A 118 -12.54 -5.75 3.53
C VAL A 118 -11.65 -6.97 3.32
N GLU A 119 -10.67 -6.92 2.41
CA GLU A 119 -9.85 -8.08 2.08
C GLU A 119 -8.39 -7.69 1.73
N THR A 120 -7.67 -7.26 2.74
CA THR A 120 -6.24 -6.90 2.61
C THR A 120 -5.39 -8.09 2.14
N GLY A 121 -5.76 -9.30 2.52
CA GLY A 121 -5.04 -10.51 2.12
C GLY A 121 -5.09 -10.75 0.62
N PHE A 122 -6.20 -10.48 -0.03
CA PHE A 122 -6.33 -10.58 -1.49
C PHE A 122 -5.74 -9.35 -2.21
N TYR A 123 -5.66 -8.20 -1.56
CA TYR A 123 -4.99 -7.05 -2.18
C TYR A 123 -3.49 -7.31 -2.43
N CYS A 124 -2.87 -8.24 -1.72
CA CYS A 124 -1.49 -8.66 -1.99
C CYS A 124 -1.30 -9.28 -3.39
N PRO A 125 -2.04 -10.30 -3.85
CA PRO A 125 -2.00 -10.77 -5.24
C PRO A 125 -2.20 -9.67 -6.27
N VAL A 126 -3.14 -8.75 -6.04
CA VAL A 126 -3.37 -7.57 -6.90
C VAL A 126 -2.10 -6.71 -6.98
N THR A 127 -1.48 -6.40 -5.84
CA THR A 127 -0.21 -5.65 -5.76
C THR A 127 0.90 -6.33 -6.57
N LEU A 128 1.07 -7.64 -6.41
CA LEU A 128 2.09 -8.41 -7.12
C LEU A 128 1.82 -8.46 -8.62
N THR A 129 0.55 -8.52 -9.02
CA THR A 129 0.15 -8.48 -10.44
C THR A 129 0.40 -7.10 -11.04
N MET A 130 0.11 -6.00 -10.31
CA MET A 130 0.47 -4.64 -10.72
C MET A 130 1.98 -4.49 -10.93
N ALA A 131 2.79 -5.01 -10.00
CA ALA A 131 4.25 -4.98 -10.12
C ALA A 131 4.74 -5.79 -11.33
N THR A 132 4.16 -6.97 -11.56
CA THR A 132 4.49 -7.82 -12.71
C THR A 132 4.10 -7.14 -14.03
N ALA A 133 2.91 -6.53 -14.11
CA ALA A 133 2.46 -5.78 -15.29
C ALA A 133 3.40 -4.62 -15.60
N TYR A 134 3.78 -3.83 -14.58
CA TYR A 134 4.73 -2.74 -14.73
C TYR A 134 6.09 -3.22 -15.26
N LEU A 135 6.65 -4.28 -14.69
CA LEU A 135 7.94 -4.83 -15.11
C LEU A 135 7.92 -5.34 -16.54
N LEU A 136 6.83 -6.00 -16.94
CA LEU A 136 6.67 -6.46 -18.33
C LEU A 136 6.50 -5.30 -19.30
N ASP A 137 5.64 -4.34 -18.98
CA ASP A 137 5.32 -3.23 -19.88
C ASP A 137 6.52 -2.31 -20.14
N HIS A 138 7.33 -2.06 -19.11
CA HIS A 138 8.44 -1.10 -19.19
C HIS A 138 9.79 -1.72 -19.54
N PHE A 139 10.06 -2.97 -19.21
CA PHE A 139 11.41 -3.53 -19.31
C PHE A 139 11.52 -4.83 -20.11
N ALA A 140 10.43 -5.56 -20.35
CA ALA A 140 10.49 -6.77 -21.15
C ALA A 140 10.66 -6.43 -22.66
N ASP A 141 11.25 -7.37 -23.41
CA ASP A 141 11.26 -7.27 -24.86
C ASP A 141 9.86 -7.48 -25.46
N GLU A 142 9.71 -7.17 -26.74
CA GLU A 142 8.42 -7.21 -27.43
C GLU A 142 7.83 -8.63 -27.52
N GLU A 143 8.66 -9.66 -27.53
CA GLU A 143 8.18 -11.06 -27.58
C GLU A 143 7.57 -11.47 -26.26
N LEU A 144 8.23 -11.19 -25.14
CA LEU A 144 7.71 -11.43 -23.79
C LEU A 144 6.47 -10.58 -23.52
N LYS A 145 6.47 -9.29 -23.90
CA LYS A 145 5.28 -8.43 -23.78
C LYS A 145 4.10 -9.02 -24.53
N LYS A 146 4.26 -9.36 -25.79
CA LYS A 146 3.19 -9.90 -26.62
C LYS A 146 2.62 -11.20 -26.05
N LYS A 147 3.49 -12.04 -25.48
CA LYS A 147 3.09 -13.35 -24.97
C LYS A 147 2.40 -13.29 -23.60
N TYR A 148 2.86 -12.44 -22.68
CA TYR A 148 2.42 -12.51 -21.28
C TYR A 148 1.64 -11.29 -20.80
N LEU A 149 1.95 -10.09 -21.26
CA LEU A 149 1.31 -8.87 -20.75
C LEU A 149 -0.21 -8.87 -20.93
N PRO A 150 -0.80 -9.29 -22.09
CA PRO A 150 -2.26 -9.33 -22.23
C PRO A 150 -2.96 -10.16 -21.16
N HIS A 151 -2.35 -11.26 -20.72
CA HIS A 151 -2.88 -12.11 -19.65
C HIS A 151 -2.77 -11.45 -18.28
N VAL A 152 -1.64 -10.78 -17.98
CA VAL A 152 -1.42 -10.13 -16.68
C VAL A 152 -2.33 -8.91 -16.48
N ILE A 153 -2.68 -8.21 -17.56
CA ILE A 153 -3.58 -7.05 -17.54
C ILE A 153 -5.02 -7.37 -17.95
N SER A 154 -5.38 -8.66 -17.99
CA SER A 154 -6.72 -9.10 -18.41
C SER A 154 -7.81 -8.54 -17.50
N THR A 155 -8.91 -8.13 -18.10
CA THR A 155 -10.17 -7.75 -17.46
C THR A 155 -11.31 -8.71 -17.85
N GLY A 156 -10.94 -9.94 -18.30
CA GLY A 156 -11.86 -11.00 -18.66
C GLY A 156 -11.90 -11.36 -20.16
N GLU A 157 -11.20 -10.61 -21.03
CA GLU A 157 -11.12 -10.87 -22.47
C GLU A 157 -10.21 -12.05 -22.85
N VAL A 158 -9.23 -12.34 -21.98
CA VAL A 158 -8.35 -13.52 -22.08
C VAL A 158 -8.16 -14.15 -20.70
N GLU A 159 -7.59 -15.34 -20.62
CA GLU A 159 -7.26 -15.98 -19.37
C GLU A 159 -6.37 -15.07 -18.52
N LEU A 160 -6.74 -14.85 -17.25
CA LEU A 160 -5.96 -14.04 -16.32
C LEU A 160 -4.73 -14.81 -15.79
N TYR A 161 -3.57 -14.20 -15.91
CA TYR A 161 -2.36 -14.65 -15.21
C TYR A 161 -2.05 -13.68 -14.07
N GLU A 162 -2.45 -14.02 -12.84
CA GLU A 162 -1.98 -13.27 -11.69
C GLU A 162 -0.46 -13.28 -11.66
N GLY A 163 0.13 -12.16 -11.24
CA GLY A 163 1.57 -12.02 -11.07
C GLY A 163 2.05 -12.46 -9.70
N ALA A 164 3.35 -12.70 -9.60
CA ALA A 164 4.07 -12.84 -8.35
C ALA A 164 5.46 -12.21 -8.46
N THR A 165 6.03 -11.83 -7.31
CA THR A 165 7.35 -11.20 -7.24
C THR A 165 8.16 -11.86 -6.13
N PHE A 166 9.25 -12.55 -6.47
CA PHE A 166 10.01 -13.35 -5.51
C PHE A 166 11.42 -12.79 -5.31
N LEU A 167 11.64 -12.18 -4.14
CA LEU A 167 12.93 -11.65 -3.73
C LEU A 167 13.56 -12.47 -2.61
N THR A 168 12.80 -12.64 -1.52
CA THR A 168 13.28 -13.14 -0.24
C THR A 168 13.73 -14.59 -0.31
N GLU A 169 14.91 -14.86 0.24
CA GLU A 169 15.45 -16.20 0.48
C GLU A 169 15.60 -16.44 1.98
N ARG A 170 16.18 -17.59 2.41
CA ARG A 170 16.25 -17.94 3.84
C ARG A 170 17.07 -16.97 4.67
N GLN A 171 18.10 -16.34 4.11
CA GLN A 171 18.93 -15.35 4.81
C GLN A 171 18.19 -14.03 5.05
N GLY A 172 17.04 -13.81 4.40
CA GLY A 172 16.19 -12.64 4.57
C GLY A 172 15.91 -11.88 3.28
N GLY A 173 15.05 -10.84 3.38
CA GLY A 173 14.65 -10.00 2.26
C GLY A 173 15.31 -8.61 2.27
N SER A 174 16.00 -8.23 3.36
CA SER A 174 16.66 -6.93 3.46
C SER A 174 18.04 -6.94 2.80
N ASP A 175 18.80 -8.02 2.94
CA ASP A 175 20.09 -8.23 2.28
C ASP A 175 19.91 -9.02 0.97
N VAL A 176 19.26 -8.40 -0.01
CA VAL A 176 18.97 -9.02 -1.31
C VAL A 176 20.26 -9.33 -2.09
N GLY A 177 21.35 -8.59 -1.83
CA GLY A 177 22.65 -8.84 -2.44
C GLY A 177 23.24 -10.22 -2.14
N ALA A 178 22.82 -10.84 -1.03
CA ALA A 178 23.21 -12.19 -0.63
C ALA A 178 22.35 -13.31 -1.27
N ASN A 179 21.40 -12.99 -2.17
CA ASN A 179 20.58 -13.99 -2.84
C ASN A 179 21.41 -15.01 -3.61
N ALA A 180 21.06 -16.30 -3.44
CA ALA A 180 21.77 -17.47 -3.92
C ALA A 180 21.06 -18.25 -5.03
N VAL A 181 19.80 -17.94 -5.37
CA VAL A 181 19.13 -18.56 -6.52
C VAL A 181 19.93 -18.29 -7.78
N ARG A 182 20.29 -19.39 -8.50
CA ARG A 182 21.14 -19.36 -9.68
C ARG A 182 20.33 -19.44 -10.96
N ALA A 183 20.79 -18.74 -11.99
CA ALA A 183 20.30 -18.81 -13.35
C ALA A 183 21.38 -19.34 -14.29
N VAL A 184 21.17 -20.52 -14.84
CA VAL A 184 22.10 -21.20 -15.76
C VAL A 184 21.64 -20.96 -17.19
N PRO A 185 22.47 -20.41 -18.10
CA PRO A 185 22.10 -20.23 -19.49
C PRO A 185 21.77 -21.57 -20.18
N CYS A 186 20.70 -21.59 -21.00
CA CYS A 186 20.25 -22.77 -21.73
C CYS A 186 19.65 -22.37 -23.08
N GLY A 187 20.49 -22.09 -24.06
CA GLY A 187 20.08 -21.63 -25.38
C GLY A 187 19.40 -20.26 -25.35
N ASP A 188 18.13 -20.18 -25.69
CA ASP A 188 17.31 -18.96 -25.75
C ASP A 188 16.69 -18.56 -24.41
N HIS A 189 16.91 -19.33 -23.35
CA HIS A 189 16.35 -19.11 -22.02
C HIS A 189 17.37 -19.46 -20.93
N TYR A 190 16.94 -19.34 -19.68
CA TYR A 190 17.70 -19.75 -18.49
C TYR A 190 16.96 -20.85 -17.74
N LYS A 191 17.69 -21.60 -16.93
CA LYS A 191 17.14 -22.52 -15.95
C LYS A 191 17.48 -22.05 -14.55
N LEU A 192 16.46 -21.87 -13.70
CA LEU A 192 16.64 -21.45 -12.31
C LEU A 192 16.80 -22.66 -11.39
N TYR A 193 17.70 -22.50 -10.41
CA TYR A 193 17.95 -23.46 -9.33
C TYR A 193 18.08 -22.74 -7.99
N GLY A 194 17.42 -23.25 -6.95
CA GLY A 194 17.46 -22.69 -5.61
C GLY A 194 16.09 -22.52 -5.00
N GLU A 195 15.97 -21.67 -3.97
CA GLU A 195 14.75 -21.57 -3.16
C GLU A 195 14.39 -20.12 -2.88
N LYS A 196 13.10 -19.79 -2.97
CA LYS A 196 12.48 -18.57 -2.44
C LYS A 196 11.64 -18.88 -1.21
N TYR A 197 11.72 -18.02 -0.17
CA TYR A 197 11.27 -18.38 1.18
C TYR A 197 9.92 -17.77 1.60
N PHE A 198 9.58 -16.59 1.10
CA PHE A 198 8.26 -15.95 1.23
C PHE A 198 7.71 -15.62 -0.17
N ALA A 199 7.44 -16.67 -0.93
CA ALA A 199 6.88 -16.57 -2.27
C ALA A 199 5.35 -16.38 -2.19
N SER A 200 4.91 -15.13 -2.10
CA SER A 200 3.48 -14.82 -2.05
C SER A 200 2.83 -15.00 -3.43
N ASN A 201 1.58 -15.47 -3.45
CA ASN A 201 0.81 -15.86 -4.62
C ASN A 201 1.35 -17.09 -5.38
N ALA A 202 2.29 -17.83 -4.78
CA ALA A 202 2.78 -19.09 -5.36
C ALA A 202 1.64 -20.11 -5.56
N GLY A 203 1.65 -20.76 -6.71
CA GLY A 203 0.61 -21.73 -7.10
C GLY A 203 -0.69 -21.11 -7.62
N ARG A 204 -0.84 -19.79 -7.50
CA ARG A 204 -1.97 -19.03 -8.08
C ARG A 204 -1.52 -18.13 -9.23
N CYS A 205 -0.27 -17.64 -9.19
CA CYS A 205 0.27 -16.83 -10.27
C CYS A 205 0.42 -17.65 -11.57
N GLY A 206 0.09 -17.05 -12.71
CA GLY A 206 0.43 -17.57 -14.03
C GLY A 206 1.89 -17.34 -14.39
N VAL A 207 2.45 -16.23 -13.90
CA VAL A 207 3.86 -15.85 -14.08
C VAL A 207 4.43 -15.24 -12.80
N ALA A 208 5.73 -15.46 -12.56
CA ALA A 208 6.45 -14.84 -11.46
C ALA A 208 7.64 -14.02 -11.97
N THR A 209 7.90 -12.86 -11.40
CA THR A 209 9.15 -12.13 -11.58
C THR A 209 10.10 -12.49 -10.44
N VAL A 210 11.31 -12.94 -10.78
CA VAL A 210 12.24 -13.55 -9.83
C VAL A 210 13.63 -12.92 -9.98
N LEU A 211 14.21 -12.46 -8.88
CA LEU A 211 15.63 -12.11 -8.85
C LEU A 211 16.47 -13.38 -8.69
N ALA A 212 17.41 -13.56 -9.61
CA ALA A 212 18.38 -14.65 -9.57
C ALA A 212 19.75 -14.18 -10.09
N ARG A 213 20.78 -14.93 -9.76
CA ARG A 213 22.15 -14.65 -10.16
C ARG A 213 22.53 -15.52 -11.35
N ILE A 214 22.90 -14.90 -12.47
CA ILE A 214 23.47 -15.63 -13.60
C ILE A 214 24.82 -16.20 -13.18
N ASP A 215 25.08 -17.46 -13.51
CA ASP A 215 26.34 -18.12 -13.20
C ASP A 215 27.52 -17.29 -13.76
N GLY A 216 28.52 -17.03 -12.91
CA GLY A 216 29.67 -16.19 -13.24
C GLY A 216 29.48 -14.69 -13.07
N SER A 217 28.28 -14.22 -12.64
CA SER A 217 28.03 -12.80 -12.34
C SER A 217 28.74 -12.33 -11.07
N GLU A 218 28.89 -11.01 -10.95
CA GLU A 218 29.46 -10.35 -9.77
C GLU A 218 28.65 -10.65 -8.49
N PRO A 219 29.28 -10.66 -7.31
CA PRO A 219 28.58 -10.74 -6.04
C PRO A 219 27.77 -9.45 -5.76
N GLY A 220 26.87 -9.51 -4.76
CA GLY A 220 26.05 -8.37 -4.35
C GLY A 220 24.90 -8.08 -5.32
N THR A 221 24.30 -6.91 -5.21
CA THR A 221 23.12 -6.52 -5.99
C THR A 221 23.39 -6.31 -7.47
N LYS A 222 24.64 -5.99 -7.85
CA LYS A 222 25.03 -5.75 -9.25
C LYS A 222 24.96 -7.01 -10.12
N GLY A 223 25.15 -8.18 -9.53
CA GLY A 223 25.10 -9.46 -10.24
C GLY A 223 23.71 -10.10 -10.27
N LEU A 224 22.68 -9.41 -9.79
CA LEU A 224 21.30 -9.91 -9.81
C LEU A 224 20.59 -9.49 -11.08
N SER A 225 20.04 -10.46 -11.80
CA SER A 225 19.21 -10.28 -12.98
C SER A 225 17.74 -10.55 -12.64
N LEU A 226 16.83 -9.94 -13.39
CA LEU A 226 15.41 -10.14 -13.25
C LEU A 226 14.91 -11.13 -14.31
N PHE A 227 14.14 -12.12 -13.89
CA PHE A 227 13.60 -13.15 -14.75
C PHE A 227 12.09 -13.21 -14.68
N LEU A 228 11.44 -13.44 -15.81
CA LEU A 228 10.05 -13.90 -15.91
C LEU A 228 10.06 -15.43 -15.89
N VAL A 229 9.31 -16.01 -14.97
CA VAL A 229 9.16 -17.46 -14.80
C VAL A 229 7.70 -17.84 -14.98
N PRO A 230 7.29 -18.45 -16.09
CA PRO A 230 5.97 -19.05 -16.22
C PRO A 230 5.79 -20.12 -15.17
N TRP A 231 4.60 -20.16 -14.53
CA TRP A 231 4.32 -21.17 -13.49
C TRP A 231 4.20 -22.56 -14.08
N ARG A 232 3.65 -22.66 -15.30
CA ARG A 232 3.48 -23.91 -16.05
C ARG A 232 4.12 -23.82 -17.43
N ASN A 233 4.54 -24.97 -17.93
CA ASN A 233 4.94 -25.16 -19.31
C ASN A 233 3.72 -25.10 -20.24
N GLU A 234 3.93 -24.97 -21.55
CA GLU A 234 2.87 -24.93 -22.57
C GLU A 234 2.00 -26.22 -22.59
N ASN A 235 2.54 -27.34 -22.17
CA ASN A 235 1.81 -28.60 -22.02
C ASN A 235 1.03 -28.72 -20.69
N GLY A 236 0.98 -27.65 -19.88
CA GLY A 236 0.27 -27.60 -18.60
C GLY A 236 1.01 -28.21 -17.40
N THR A 237 2.19 -28.81 -17.59
CA THR A 237 2.99 -29.33 -16.47
C THR A 237 3.65 -28.20 -15.69
N LEU A 238 4.00 -28.46 -14.41
CA LEU A 238 4.79 -27.50 -13.61
C LEU A 238 6.14 -27.26 -14.27
N ASN A 239 6.58 -26.01 -14.29
CA ASN A 239 7.80 -25.57 -14.92
C ASN A 239 9.05 -25.75 -14.00
N GLY A 240 9.38 -26.97 -13.61
CA GLY A 240 10.51 -27.22 -12.70
C GLY A 240 10.34 -26.51 -11.34
N ILE A 241 9.11 -26.32 -10.90
CA ILE A 241 8.75 -25.60 -9.67
C ILE A 241 8.11 -26.60 -8.71
N GLN A 242 8.53 -26.51 -7.44
CA GLN A 242 7.92 -27.27 -6.36
C GLN A 242 7.58 -26.35 -5.20
N ILE A 243 6.44 -26.57 -4.55
CA ILE A 243 6.08 -25.90 -3.31
C ILE A 243 6.39 -26.84 -2.15
N ARG A 244 7.29 -26.46 -1.26
CA ARG A 244 7.62 -27.26 -0.07
C ARG A 244 6.49 -27.24 0.94
N ARG A 245 5.98 -26.03 1.26
CA ARG A 245 4.84 -25.80 2.13
C ARG A 245 4.28 -24.39 1.95
N LEU A 246 3.06 -24.15 2.41
CA LEU A 246 2.52 -22.82 2.65
C LEU A 246 2.85 -22.40 4.08
N LYS A 247 3.08 -21.10 4.28
CA LYS A 247 3.29 -20.50 5.60
C LYS A 247 1.96 -20.39 6.34
N ASP A 248 1.94 -20.82 7.59
CA ASP A 248 0.87 -20.50 8.54
C ASP A 248 1.11 -19.07 9.08
N LYS A 249 0.16 -18.17 8.87
CA LYS A 249 0.33 -16.74 9.09
C LYS A 249 -0.63 -16.19 10.11
N LEU A 250 -0.20 -15.13 10.81
CA LEU A 250 -1.05 -14.38 11.75
C LEU A 250 -2.28 -13.78 11.07
N GLY A 251 -2.10 -13.10 9.95
CA GLY A 251 -3.14 -12.42 9.18
C GLY A 251 -2.89 -12.55 7.68
N VAL A 252 -3.66 -11.79 6.86
CA VAL A 252 -3.63 -11.83 5.39
C VAL A 252 -3.66 -13.27 4.85
N ARG A 253 -4.51 -14.07 5.43
CA ARG A 253 -4.54 -15.52 5.22
C ARG A 253 -5.04 -15.90 3.82
N ALA A 254 -5.72 -14.99 3.13
CA ALA A 254 -6.19 -15.22 1.77
C ALA A 254 -5.05 -15.43 0.77
N VAL A 255 -3.92 -14.70 0.90
CA VAL A 255 -2.80 -14.91 -0.02
C VAL A 255 -1.98 -16.13 0.35
N PRO A 256 -1.79 -17.14 -0.54
CA PRO A 256 -0.85 -18.22 -0.29
C PRO A 256 0.58 -17.67 -0.29
N SER A 257 1.35 -17.94 0.75
CA SER A 257 2.77 -17.57 0.85
C SER A 257 3.58 -18.85 1.06
N ALA A 258 4.45 -19.17 0.12
CA ALA A 258 5.10 -20.48 0.05
C ALA A 258 6.63 -20.43 0.24
N GLU A 259 7.18 -21.60 0.49
CA GLU A 259 8.57 -21.95 0.21
C GLU A 259 8.61 -22.61 -1.16
N VAL A 260 9.19 -21.93 -2.15
CA VAL A 260 9.24 -22.38 -3.55
C VAL A 260 10.65 -22.84 -3.89
N VAL A 261 10.75 -24.05 -4.44
CA VAL A 261 12.00 -24.61 -4.95
C VAL A 261 11.98 -24.61 -6.47
N PHE A 262 13.02 -24.07 -7.07
CA PHE A 262 13.31 -24.15 -8.50
C PHE A 262 14.31 -25.28 -8.75
N ASP A 263 13.94 -26.19 -9.62
CA ASP A 263 14.76 -27.30 -10.08
C ASP A 263 14.75 -27.36 -11.61
N GLY A 264 15.54 -26.47 -12.22
CA GLY A 264 15.59 -26.32 -13.67
C GLY A 264 14.41 -25.53 -14.25
N ALA A 265 13.75 -24.66 -13.48
CA ALA A 265 12.64 -23.85 -13.95
C ALA A 265 13.03 -22.96 -15.12
N LYS A 266 12.34 -23.09 -16.26
CA LYS A 266 12.53 -22.27 -17.45
C LYS A 266 12.19 -20.80 -17.13
N ALA A 267 13.11 -19.90 -17.47
CA ALA A 267 13.00 -18.48 -17.16
C ALA A 267 13.54 -17.62 -18.32
N TYR A 268 12.98 -16.43 -18.47
CA TYR A 268 13.36 -15.47 -19.49
C TYR A 268 13.85 -14.19 -18.79
N VAL A 269 14.99 -13.65 -19.22
CA VAL A 269 15.51 -12.40 -18.65
C VAL A 269 14.61 -11.23 -19.03
N ILE A 270 14.34 -10.34 -18.07
CA ILE A 270 13.63 -9.10 -18.31
C ILE A 270 14.66 -7.97 -18.44
N GLY A 271 14.71 -7.34 -19.62
CA GLY A 271 15.56 -6.20 -19.90
C GLY A 271 17.06 -6.51 -19.82
N ASP A 272 17.84 -5.53 -19.36
CA ASP A 272 19.30 -5.68 -19.21
C ASP A 272 19.64 -6.56 -18.00
N PRO A 273 20.35 -7.68 -18.18
CA PRO A 273 20.72 -8.58 -17.08
C PRO A 273 21.47 -7.89 -15.92
N LYS A 274 22.19 -6.80 -16.21
CA LYS A 274 22.96 -6.05 -15.21
C LYS A 274 22.10 -5.07 -14.39
N LYS A 275 20.83 -4.87 -14.77
CA LYS A 275 19.90 -3.93 -14.14
C LYS A 275 18.76 -4.60 -13.39
N GLY A 276 18.79 -5.93 -13.22
CA GLY A 276 17.66 -6.66 -12.62
C GLY A 276 17.27 -6.17 -11.23
N PHE A 277 18.26 -5.87 -10.40
CA PHE A 277 17.98 -5.27 -9.08
C PHE A 277 17.32 -3.88 -9.18
N TYR A 278 17.76 -3.05 -10.14
CA TYR A 278 17.15 -1.74 -10.37
C TYR A 278 15.67 -1.86 -10.77
N TYR A 279 15.35 -2.72 -11.71
CA TYR A 279 13.96 -2.96 -12.14
C TYR A 279 13.09 -3.44 -10.99
N MET A 280 13.62 -4.38 -10.19
CA MET A 280 12.92 -4.88 -9.02
C MET A 280 12.68 -3.78 -7.97
N MET A 281 13.59 -2.81 -7.81
CA MET A 281 13.41 -1.68 -6.89
C MET A 281 12.29 -0.74 -7.33
N GLU A 282 12.05 -0.57 -8.64
CA GLU A 282 10.91 0.20 -9.14
C GLU A 282 9.59 -0.52 -8.82
N ALA A 283 9.53 -1.85 -9.04
CA ALA A 283 8.38 -2.66 -8.62
C ALA A 283 8.14 -2.63 -7.10
N LEU A 284 9.21 -2.60 -6.29
CA LEU A 284 9.12 -2.45 -4.84
C LEU A 284 8.54 -1.09 -4.42
N ASN A 285 8.88 -0.01 -5.12
CA ASN A 285 8.29 1.30 -4.84
C ASN A 285 6.77 1.29 -5.12
N LEU A 286 6.32 0.65 -6.22
CA LEU A 286 4.92 0.43 -6.49
C LEU A 286 4.24 -0.34 -5.36
N SER A 287 4.84 -1.46 -4.92
CA SER A 287 4.32 -2.26 -3.82
C SER A 287 4.29 -1.51 -2.49
N ARG A 288 5.23 -0.60 -2.23
CA ARG A 288 5.21 0.28 -1.06
C ARG A 288 4.04 1.26 -1.08
N VAL A 289 3.69 1.78 -2.26
CA VAL A 289 2.47 2.60 -2.42
C VAL A 289 1.23 1.76 -2.13
N CYS A 290 1.13 0.53 -2.68
CA CYS A 290 0.05 -0.40 -2.35
C CYS A 290 -0.04 -0.67 -0.85
N ASN A 291 1.10 -0.82 -0.16
CA ASN A 291 1.14 -1.03 1.28
C ASN A 291 0.56 0.18 2.05
N ALA A 292 0.93 1.41 1.66
CA ALA A 292 0.36 2.63 2.24
C ALA A 292 -1.16 2.73 1.97
N VAL A 293 -1.60 2.38 0.76
CA VAL A 293 -3.02 2.32 0.38
C VAL A 293 -3.77 1.27 1.20
N GLY A 294 -3.21 0.08 1.35
CA GLY A 294 -3.77 -0.96 2.22
C GLY A 294 -3.90 -0.51 3.67
N SER A 295 -2.90 0.20 4.16
CA SER A 295 -2.87 0.75 5.52
C SER A 295 -4.00 1.75 5.76
N ILE A 296 -4.16 2.76 4.90
CA ILE A 296 -5.26 3.75 5.04
C ILE A 296 -6.64 3.12 4.80
N GLY A 297 -6.73 2.04 4.02
CA GLY A 297 -7.96 1.24 3.88
C GLY A 297 -8.36 0.55 5.18
N ILE A 298 -7.43 -0.14 5.86
CA ILE A 298 -7.66 -0.72 7.18
C ILE A 298 -8.02 0.36 8.21
N MET A 299 -7.31 1.50 8.22
CA MET A 299 -7.62 2.63 9.10
C MET A 299 -9.06 3.12 8.90
N LYS A 300 -9.51 3.25 7.65
CA LYS A 300 -10.88 3.64 7.34
C LYS A 300 -11.89 2.63 7.87
N ARG A 301 -11.69 1.34 7.61
CA ARG A 301 -12.60 0.29 8.10
C ARG A 301 -12.65 0.28 9.62
N ALA A 302 -11.52 0.31 10.30
CA ALA A 302 -11.44 0.33 11.76
C ALA A 302 -12.17 1.53 12.36
N LEU A 303 -12.00 2.72 11.77
CA LEU A 303 -12.71 3.93 12.16
C LEU A 303 -14.22 3.82 12.00
N GLU A 304 -14.70 3.32 10.85
CA GLU A 304 -16.15 3.16 10.61
C GLU A 304 -16.79 2.13 11.54
N GLU A 305 -16.11 1.02 11.84
CA GLU A 305 -16.56 0.05 12.83
C GLU A 305 -16.65 0.69 14.23
N ALA A 306 -15.63 1.43 14.64
CA ALA A 306 -15.62 2.13 15.92
C ALA A 306 -16.76 3.16 16.02
N LYS A 307 -16.95 3.98 14.98
CA LYS A 307 -18.04 4.97 14.90
C LYS A 307 -19.42 4.31 15.02
N GLN A 308 -19.65 3.26 14.23
CA GLN A 308 -20.94 2.56 14.20
C GLN A 308 -21.23 1.89 15.53
N TYR A 309 -20.24 1.24 16.12
CA TYR A 309 -20.40 0.60 17.42
C TYR A 309 -20.72 1.63 18.52
N ALA A 310 -19.95 2.71 18.61
CA ALA A 310 -20.14 3.75 19.60
C ALA A 310 -21.51 4.47 19.47
N ALA A 311 -22.00 4.68 18.24
CA ALA A 311 -23.31 5.29 17.98
C ALA A 311 -24.50 4.40 18.38
N ASN A 312 -24.30 3.07 18.41
CA ASN A 312 -25.37 2.11 18.71
C ASN A 312 -25.31 1.54 20.13
N ARG A 313 -24.13 1.51 20.75
CA ARG A 313 -23.93 0.92 22.08
C ARG A 313 -24.32 1.90 23.19
N THR A 314 -25.12 1.42 24.12
CA THR A 314 -25.47 2.15 25.36
C THR A 314 -24.73 1.52 26.55
N ALA A 315 -24.12 2.35 27.39
CA ALA A 315 -23.53 1.98 28.68
C ALA A 315 -23.80 3.11 29.70
N PHE A 316 -24.01 2.76 30.97
CA PHE A 316 -24.30 3.72 32.03
C PHE A 316 -25.47 4.69 31.68
N GLY A 317 -26.47 4.20 30.96
CA GLY A 317 -27.67 4.96 30.59
C GLY A 317 -27.56 5.94 29.42
N ARG A 318 -26.39 5.99 28.73
CA ARG A 318 -26.13 6.87 27.58
C ARG A 318 -25.48 6.12 26.44
N LYS A 319 -25.57 6.64 25.20
CA LYS A 319 -24.78 6.15 24.09
C LYS A 319 -23.31 6.40 24.33
N LEU A 320 -22.42 5.54 23.80
CA LEU A 320 -20.97 5.76 23.93
C LEU A 320 -20.55 7.11 23.35
N THR A 321 -21.16 7.54 22.25
CA THR A 321 -20.92 8.86 21.62
C THR A 321 -21.28 10.06 22.49
N ASP A 322 -21.95 9.88 23.63
CA ASP A 322 -22.26 10.97 24.56
C ASP A 322 -21.12 11.24 25.56
N TYR A 323 -20.14 10.34 25.62
CA TYR A 323 -19.02 10.47 26.55
C TYR A 323 -17.85 11.26 25.95
N PRO A 324 -17.31 12.28 26.66
CA PRO A 324 -16.24 13.13 26.13
C PRO A 324 -15.00 12.36 25.67
N MET A 325 -14.56 11.35 26.43
CA MET A 325 -13.39 10.53 26.07
C MET A 325 -13.61 9.75 24.76
N VAL A 326 -14.81 9.21 24.55
CA VAL A 326 -15.17 8.52 23.31
C VAL A 326 -15.18 9.50 22.12
N ARG A 327 -15.75 10.70 22.33
CA ARG A 327 -15.73 11.78 21.32
C ARG A 327 -14.30 12.18 20.94
N GLU A 328 -13.44 12.32 21.94
CA GLU A 328 -12.02 12.63 21.71
C GLU A 328 -11.34 11.55 20.86
N THR A 329 -11.47 10.28 21.25
CA THR A 329 -10.90 9.16 20.49
C THR A 329 -11.38 9.15 19.03
N LEU A 330 -12.69 9.19 18.80
CA LEU A 330 -13.26 9.16 17.45
C LEU A 330 -12.89 10.38 16.60
N ALA A 331 -12.86 11.57 17.19
CA ALA A 331 -12.46 12.80 16.49
C ALA A 331 -10.98 12.78 16.10
N ASN A 332 -10.10 12.33 17.00
CA ASN A 332 -8.67 12.16 16.71
C ASN A 332 -8.41 11.11 15.63
N LEU A 333 -9.07 9.96 15.69
CA LEU A 333 -8.98 8.96 14.63
C LEU A 333 -9.47 9.52 13.29
N THR A 334 -10.57 10.25 13.28
CA THR A 334 -11.11 10.88 12.06
C THR A 334 -10.09 11.85 11.46
N ALA A 335 -9.52 12.74 12.26
CA ALA A 335 -8.54 13.71 11.80
C ALA A 335 -7.28 13.03 11.22
N ARG A 336 -6.76 12.03 11.92
CA ARG A 336 -5.57 11.27 11.48
C ARG A 336 -5.83 10.51 10.19
N GLN A 337 -6.98 9.83 10.07
CA GLN A 337 -7.34 9.06 8.88
C GLN A 337 -7.47 9.97 7.65
N GLU A 338 -8.20 11.07 7.75
CA GLU A 338 -8.43 11.97 6.61
C GLU A 338 -7.16 12.68 6.14
N VAL A 339 -6.32 13.13 7.07
CA VAL A 339 -5.04 13.77 6.72
C VAL A 339 -4.10 12.78 6.03
N GLN A 340 -3.98 11.55 6.57
CA GLN A 340 -3.10 10.54 5.99
C GLN A 340 -3.62 10.03 4.64
N THR A 341 -4.94 9.89 4.47
CA THR A 341 -5.53 9.56 3.17
C THR A 341 -5.20 10.63 2.14
N SER A 342 -5.37 11.90 2.49
CA SER A 342 -5.06 13.01 1.58
C SER A 342 -3.56 13.09 1.25
N ALA A 343 -2.69 12.82 2.21
CA ALA A 343 -1.25 12.76 1.99
C ALA A 343 -0.87 11.60 1.07
N CYS A 344 -1.50 10.42 1.23
CA CYS A 344 -1.30 9.28 0.35
C CYS A 344 -1.76 9.58 -1.08
N PHE A 345 -2.93 10.17 -1.29
CA PHE A 345 -3.37 10.52 -2.65
C PHE A 345 -2.52 11.63 -3.28
N GLN A 346 -1.98 12.55 -2.50
CA GLN A 346 -0.97 13.51 -2.98
C GLN A 346 0.33 12.78 -3.40
N MET A 347 0.82 11.82 -2.61
CA MET A 347 1.96 10.98 -3.00
C MET A 347 1.65 10.18 -4.27
N ILE A 348 0.47 9.58 -4.37
CA ILE A 348 0.04 8.79 -5.53
C ILE A 348 0.01 9.67 -6.80
N SER A 349 -0.40 10.94 -6.71
CA SER A 349 -0.38 11.84 -7.86
C SER A 349 1.03 12.15 -8.36
N VAL A 350 2.01 12.22 -7.44
CA VAL A 350 3.43 12.34 -7.81
C VAL A 350 3.95 11.02 -8.39
N PHE A 351 3.59 9.91 -7.78
CA PHE A 351 3.94 8.57 -8.23
C PHE A 351 3.42 8.29 -9.65
N ASP A 352 2.14 8.58 -9.89
CA ASP A 352 1.51 8.39 -11.21
C ASP A 352 2.29 9.12 -12.30
N ARG A 353 2.60 10.41 -12.09
CA ARG A 353 3.38 11.20 -13.05
C ARG A 353 4.78 10.61 -13.30
N VAL A 354 5.48 10.18 -12.26
CA VAL A 354 6.83 9.61 -12.39
C VAL A 354 6.81 8.26 -13.09
N MET A 355 5.79 7.44 -12.84
CA MET A 355 5.71 6.07 -13.37
C MET A 355 5.14 6.01 -14.79
N THR A 356 4.26 6.94 -15.16
CA THR A 356 3.67 6.98 -16.52
C THR A 356 4.56 7.67 -17.54
N ALA A 357 5.45 8.58 -17.08
CA ALA A 357 6.40 9.29 -17.92
C ALA A 357 7.81 9.32 -17.29
N PRO A 358 8.46 8.16 -17.09
CA PRO A 358 9.71 8.07 -16.35
C PRO A 358 10.88 8.81 -17.01
N ASP A 359 10.87 8.93 -18.34
CA ASP A 359 11.90 9.63 -19.11
C ASP A 359 11.76 11.16 -19.02
N GLU A 360 10.58 11.67 -18.70
CA GLU A 360 10.30 13.09 -18.52
C GLU A 360 10.54 13.56 -17.07
N ALA A 361 10.53 12.62 -16.11
CA ALA A 361 10.72 12.93 -14.71
C ALA A 361 12.20 13.21 -14.39
N THR A 362 12.46 14.34 -13.75
CA THR A 362 13.81 14.71 -13.28
C THR A 362 14.27 13.79 -12.13
N GLU A 363 15.58 13.71 -11.90
CA GLU A 363 16.14 12.95 -10.76
C GLU A 363 15.64 13.50 -9.41
N ASP A 364 15.42 14.81 -9.31
CA ASP A 364 14.84 15.45 -8.12
C ASP A 364 13.38 15.02 -7.88
N GLU A 365 12.57 14.88 -8.93
CA GLU A 365 11.20 14.39 -8.83
C GLU A 365 11.16 12.90 -8.46
N LYS A 366 12.04 12.10 -9.04
CA LYS A 366 12.20 10.68 -8.67
C LYS A 366 12.64 10.53 -7.21
N ALA A 367 13.60 11.33 -6.75
CA ALA A 367 14.06 11.31 -5.37
C ALA A 367 12.96 11.77 -4.39
N TRP A 368 12.21 12.83 -4.76
CA TRP A 368 11.06 13.30 -4.00
C TRP A 368 9.96 12.25 -3.88
N ASN A 369 9.60 11.59 -4.98
CA ASN A 369 8.65 10.49 -4.99
C ASN A 369 9.06 9.37 -4.03
N ARG A 370 10.31 8.92 -4.10
CA ARG A 370 10.87 7.89 -3.21
C ARG A 370 10.84 8.28 -1.75
N LEU A 371 11.14 9.56 -1.44
CA LEU A 371 11.04 10.06 -0.07
C LEU A 371 9.61 9.96 0.46
N LEU A 372 8.63 10.46 -0.29
CA LEU A 372 7.22 10.41 0.13
C LEU A 372 6.73 8.97 0.33
N ILE A 373 7.10 8.06 -0.56
CA ILE A 373 6.77 6.64 -0.45
C ILE A 373 7.34 6.05 0.84
N ALA A 374 8.62 6.30 1.13
CA ALA A 374 9.27 5.77 2.34
C ALA A 374 8.61 6.32 3.63
N LEU A 375 8.34 7.62 3.68
CA LEU A 375 7.72 8.28 4.84
C LEU A 375 6.30 7.78 5.08
N LEU A 376 5.45 7.75 4.05
CA LEU A 376 4.04 7.41 4.20
C LEU A 376 3.82 5.92 4.40
N LYS A 377 4.58 5.06 3.69
CA LYS A 377 4.52 3.61 3.95
C LYS A 377 4.87 3.30 5.40
N MET A 378 5.93 3.90 5.93
CA MET A 378 6.34 3.68 7.32
C MET A 378 5.24 4.12 8.30
N ARG A 379 4.74 5.35 8.17
CA ARG A 379 3.77 5.94 9.07
C ARG A 379 2.42 5.24 9.02
N THR A 380 1.86 5.05 7.83
CA THR A 380 0.50 4.50 7.69
C THR A 380 0.42 3.04 8.15
N ALA A 381 1.49 2.26 7.97
CA ALA A 381 1.53 0.88 8.44
C ALA A 381 1.51 0.78 9.98
N GLU A 382 2.24 1.63 10.69
CA GLU A 382 2.19 1.71 12.15
C GLU A 382 0.82 2.23 12.62
N GLU A 383 0.26 3.24 11.95
CA GLU A 383 -1.06 3.80 12.24
C GLU A 383 -2.20 2.80 12.03
N ALA A 384 -2.14 1.95 11.00
CA ALA A 384 -3.17 0.92 10.77
C ALA A 384 -3.31 -0.04 11.96
N ILE A 385 -2.20 -0.40 12.61
CA ILE A 385 -2.23 -1.20 13.84
C ILE A 385 -2.90 -0.42 14.98
N ALA A 386 -2.52 0.85 15.18
CA ALA A 386 -3.11 1.69 16.22
C ALA A 386 -4.62 1.86 16.02
N PHE A 387 -5.08 2.06 14.79
CA PHE A 387 -6.51 2.15 14.47
C PHE A 387 -7.27 0.86 14.73
N ALA A 388 -6.70 -0.29 14.33
CA ALA A 388 -7.31 -1.59 14.61
C ALA A 388 -7.37 -1.88 16.11
N HIS A 389 -6.34 -1.48 16.88
CA HIS A 389 -6.33 -1.53 18.34
C HIS A 389 -7.46 -0.68 18.94
N GLU A 390 -7.57 0.59 18.55
CA GLU A 390 -8.62 1.49 19.04
C GLU A 390 -10.03 1.01 18.69
N ALA A 391 -10.20 0.37 17.52
CA ALA A 391 -11.48 -0.26 17.19
C ALA A 391 -11.82 -1.43 18.12
N ILE A 392 -10.84 -2.25 18.52
CA ILE A 392 -11.03 -3.31 19.53
C ILE A 392 -11.41 -2.68 20.87
N GLU A 393 -10.65 -1.68 21.35
CA GLU A 393 -10.95 -0.96 22.59
C GLU A 393 -12.38 -0.40 22.60
N MET A 394 -12.80 0.23 21.50
CA MET A 394 -14.16 0.79 21.37
C MET A 394 -15.26 -0.28 21.48
N HIS A 395 -15.01 -1.49 20.97
CA HIS A 395 -15.95 -2.61 21.04
C HIS A 395 -15.91 -3.35 22.39
N GLY A 396 -14.84 -3.16 23.20
CA GLY A 396 -14.61 -3.94 24.41
C GLY A 396 -14.49 -5.44 24.11
N GLY A 397 -15.09 -6.30 24.92
CA GLY A 397 -15.05 -7.75 24.71
C GLY A 397 -15.51 -8.23 23.33
N ASN A 398 -16.48 -7.55 22.74
CA ASN A 398 -16.92 -7.84 21.37
C ASN A 398 -15.84 -7.60 20.33
N GLY A 399 -14.94 -6.65 20.56
CA GLY A 399 -13.80 -6.38 19.64
C GLY A 399 -12.74 -7.47 19.64
N TYR A 400 -12.76 -8.38 20.62
CA TYR A 400 -11.76 -9.43 20.79
C TYR A 400 -12.19 -10.79 20.24
N ILE A 401 -13.45 -10.95 19.84
CA ILE A 401 -13.98 -12.20 19.30
C ILE A 401 -14.17 -12.13 17.79
N GLU A 402 -13.99 -13.25 17.12
CA GLU A 402 -13.99 -13.36 15.65
C GLU A 402 -15.38 -13.19 15.01
N ASP A 403 -16.44 -12.98 15.81
CA ASP A 403 -17.78 -12.59 15.32
C ASP A 403 -17.78 -11.16 14.75
N PHE A 404 -16.80 -10.35 15.14
CA PHE A 404 -16.57 -8.99 14.65
C PHE A 404 -15.33 -8.95 13.76
N VAL A 405 -15.23 -7.93 12.90
CA VAL A 405 -14.12 -7.80 11.95
C VAL A 405 -12.82 -7.30 12.61
N THR A 406 -12.92 -6.69 13.79
CA THR A 406 -11.81 -6.00 14.46
C THR A 406 -10.59 -6.87 14.75
N PRO A 407 -10.70 -8.16 15.18
CA PRO A 407 -9.53 -9.03 15.33
C PRO A 407 -8.80 -9.28 14.00
N ARG A 408 -9.55 -9.50 12.90
CA ARG A 408 -8.97 -9.67 11.57
C ARG A 408 -8.22 -8.42 11.11
N LEU A 409 -8.80 -7.22 11.30
CA LEU A 409 -8.15 -5.96 10.95
C LEU A 409 -6.80 -5.80 11.66
N LEU A 410 -6.71 -6.13 12.95
CA LEU A 410 -5.46 -6.06 13.70
C LEU A 410 -4.43 -7.07 13.18
N ARG A 411 -4.84 -8.31 12.92
CA ARG A 411 -3.95 -9.35 12.38
C ARG A 411 -3.43 -8.98 10.99
N ASP A 412 -4.28 -8.45 10.13
CA ASP A 412 -3.92 -8.03 8.78
C ASP A 412 -3.06 -6.77 8.79
N ALA A 413 -3.35 -5.79 9.65
CA ALA A 413 -2.54 -4.58 9.79
C ALA A 413 -1.09 -4.87 10.21
N GLN A 414 -0.87 -5.90 11.05
CA GLN A 414 0.46 -6.19 11.58
C GLN A 414 1.49 -6.49 10.49
N VAL A 415 1.13 -7.13 9.40
CA VAL A 415 2.08 -7.48 8.33
C VAL A 415 2.52 -6.26 7.53
N LEU A 416 1.71 -5.20 7.47
CA LEU A 416 2.03 -3.99 6.70
C LEU A 416 3.31 -3.30 7.19
N THR A 417 3.65 -3.44 8.47
CA THR A 417 4.94 -2.95 9.02
C THR A 417 6.14 -3.81 8.62
N VAL A 418 5.91 -5.02 8.16
CA VAL A 418 6.96 -6.00 7.79
C VAL A 418 7.19 -6.03 6.28
N TRP A 419 6.11 -6.08 5.49
CA TRP A 419 6.19 -6.10 4.03
C TRP A 419 6.87 -4.85 3.47
N GLU A 420 7.60 -5.01 2.37
CA GLU A 420 8.24 -3.94 1.58
C GLU A 420 9.27 -3.09 2.36
N GLY A 421 9.80 -3.66 3.43
CA GLY A 421 10.76 -3.03 4.33
C GLY A 421 10.14 -2.54 5.63
N THR A 422 10.79 -2.91 6.73
CA THR A 422 10.44 -2.44 8.07
C THR A 422 10.76 -0.95 8.23
N ALA A 423 10.26 -0.33 9.30
CA ALA A 423 10.50 1.08 9.60
C ALA A 423 12.00 1.44 9.68
N ASN A 424 12.86 0.53 10.18
CA ASN A 424 14.30 0.74 10.19
C ASN A 424 14.87 0.76 8.76
N ILE A 425 14.45 -0.17 7.90
CA ILE A 425 14.89 -0.21 6.48
C ILE A 425 14.44 1.04 5.74
N LEU A 426 13.24 1.54 5.99
CA LEU A 426 12.74 2.78 5.38
C LEU A 426 13.48 4.01 5.92
N GLY A 427 13.85 4.04 7.20
CA GLY A 427 14.73 5.06 7.76
C GLY A 427 16.10 5.09 7.08
N LEU A 428 16.70 3.92 6.81
CA LEU A 428 17.94 3.81 6.04
C LEU A 428 17.75 4.25 4.59
N GLU A 429 16.61 3.96 3.96
CA GLU A 429 16.30 4.47 2.61
C GLU A 429 16.24 6.01 2.61
N VAL A 430 15.57 6.64 3.59
CA VAL A 430 15.56 8.10 3.74
C VAL A 430 16.98 8.64 3.86
N LEU A 431 17.81 8.04 4.71
CA LEU A 431 19.21 8.45 4.88
C LEU A 431 20.00 8.31 3.58
N ARG A 432 19.79 7.23 2.82
CA ARG A 432 20.41 7.02 1.50
C ARG A 432 19.99 8.10 0.50
N LEU A 433 18.72 8.45 0.46
CA LEU A 433 18.20 9.52 -0.40
C LEU A 433 18.78 10.90 -0.01
N MET A 434 18.93 11.18 1.28
CA MET A 434 19.58 12.38 1.78
C MET A 434 21.04 12.47 1.32
N ARG A 435 21.81 11.39 1.46
CA ARG A 435 23.22 11.33 1.06
C ARG A 435 23.41 11.47 -0.45
N LYS A 436 22.60 10.75 -1.25
CA LYS A 436 22.80 10.67 -2.70
C LYS A 436 22.20 11.85 -3.46
N TYR A 437 20.99 12.30 -3.04
CA TYR A 437 20.20 13.28 -3.81
C TYR A 437 19.92 14.55 -3.04
N ARG A 438 20.44 14.71 -1.81
CA ARG A 438 20.19 15.85 -0.91
C ARG A 438 18.69 16.17 -0.76
N VAL A 439 17.86 15.13 -0.79
CA VAL A 439 16.39 15.28 -0.80
C VAL A 439 15.83 16.02 0.42
N HIS A 440 16.56 16.07 1.53
CA HIS A 440 16.21 16.83 2.72
C HIS A 440 16.25 18.35 2.49
N GLU A 441 17.15 18.85 1.65
CA GLU A 441 17.19 20.28 1.27
C GLU A 441 15.97 20.63 0.42
N GLN A 442 15.65 19.77 -0.54
CA GLN A 442 14.43 19.89 -1.34
C GLN A 442 13.19 19.85 -0.45
N PHE A 443 13.17 18.97 0.57
CA PHE A 443 12.08 18.88 1.54
C PHE A 443 11.92 20.20 2.31
N ILE A 444 13.00 20.72 2.91
CA ILE A 444 12.96 21.99 3.67
C ILE A 444 12.45 23.11 2.78
N ALA A 445 12.98 23.25 1.56
CA ALA A 445 12.56 24.31 0.63
C ALA A 445 11.07 24.20 0.26
N LYS A 446 10.57 22.99 -0.06
CA LYS A 446 9.16 22.76 -0.39
C LYS A 446 8.24 23.03 0.80
N MET A 447 8.60 22.60 2.02
CA MET A 447 7.79 22.83 3.21
C MET A 447 7.78 24.32 3.61
N THR A 448 8.93 24.99 3.55
CA THR A 448 9.02 26.44 3.80
C THR A 448 8.12 27.22 2.82
N LYS A 449 8.21 26.92 1.52
CA LYS A 449 7.35 27.53 0.50
C LYS A 449 5.87 27.25 0.77
N ALA A 450 5.52 26.01 1.13
CA ALA A 450 4.13 25.66 1.42
C ALA A 450 3.57 26.42 2.64
N LEU A 451 4.39 26.59 3.68
CA LEU A 451 4.01 27.32 4.90
C LEU A 451 3.94 28.85 4.68
N SER A 452 4.70 29.41 3.74
CA SER A 452 4.67 30.85 3.43
C SER A 452 3.46 31.28 2.57
N THR A 453 2.73 30.31 1.99
CA THR A 453 1.56 30.57 1.13
C THR A 453 0.23 30.34 1.84
N LEU A 454 0.26 30.10 3.15
CA LEU A 454 -0.96 29.92 3.95
C LEU A 454 -1.69 31.25 4.14
N SER A 455 -3.03 31.20 4.14
CA SER A 455 -3.87 32.33 4.48
C SER A 455 -3.70 32.76 5.94
N ALA A 456 -3.91 34.02 6.25
CA ALA A 456 -3.67 34.61 7.57
C ALA A 456 -4.42 33.92 8.73
N ASP A 457 -5.60 33.37 8.45
CA ASP A 457 -6.41 32.64 9.41
C ASP A 457 -5.89 31.23 9.72
N VAL A 458 -5.18 30.61 8.78
CA VAL A 458 -4.55 29.29 8.94
C VAL A 458 -3.09 29.42 9.41
N GLU A 459 -2.42 30.52 9.08
CA GLU A 459 -1.01 30.73 9.39
C GLU A 459 -0.70 30.61 10.89
N ARG A 460 -1.62 31.05 11.77
CA ARG A 460 -1.47 30.95 13.23
C ARG A 460 -1.37 29.48 13.69
N LEU A 461 -2.04 28.57 13.00
CA LEU A 461 -1.97 27.13 13.31
C LEU A 461 -0.63 26.52 12.91
N ALA A 462 0.09 27.16 12.01
CA ALA A 462 1.37 26.66 11.48
C ALA A 462 2.57 26.88 12.41
N THR A 463 2.42 27.64 13.49
CA THR A 463 3.54 27.99 14.40
C THR A 463 4.33 26.77 14.87
N PRO A 464 3.73 25.70 15.43
CA PRO A 464 4.49 24.53 15.88
C PRO A 464 5.15 23.78 14.72
N VAL A 465 4.55 23.81 13.52
CA VAL A 465 5.11 23.16 12.33
C VAL A 465 6.33 23.94 11.81
N LYS A 466 6.26 25.27 11.79
CA LYS A 466 7.40 26.15 11.44
C LYS A 466 8.58 25.95 12.40
N GLN A 467 8.29 25.85 13.70
CA GLN A 467 9.31 25.55 14.71
C GLN A 467 9.90 24.15 14.49
N GLY A 468 9.07 23.12 14.30
CA GLY A 468 9.53 21.74 14.04
C GLY A 468 10.37 21.62 12.76
N LEU A 469 10.06 22.41 11.72
CA LEU A 469 10.85 22.46 10.50
C LEU A 469 12.22 23.11 10.74
N HIS A 470 12.27 24.18 11.53
CA HIS A 470 13.53 24.83 11.92
C HIS A 470 14.40 23.87 12.76
N GLU A 471 13.83 23.21 13.78
CA GLU A 471 14.52 22.23 14.61
C GLU A 471 15.08 21.07 13.76
N LEU A 472 14.30 20.60 12.78
CA LEU A 472 14.75 19.56 11.86
C LEU A 472 15.94 20.05 11.01
N ALA A 473 15.87 21.27 10.47
CA ALA A 473 16.94 21.83 9.66
C ALA A 473 18.26 21.93 10.43
N GLU A 474 18.21 22.37 11.69
CA GLU A 474 19.40 22.43 12.57
C GLU A 474 19.92 21.04 12.92
N ALA A 475 19.04 20.07 13.23
CA ALA A 475 19.43 18.69 13.50
C ALA A 475 20.12 18.04 12.28
N LEU A 476 19.64 18.29 11.07
CA LEU A 476 20.25 17.78 9.83
C LEU A 476 21.63 18.37 9.58
N LYS A 477 21.85 19.66 9.84
CA LYS A 477 23.19 20.28 9.79
C LYS A 477 24.16 19.65 10.79
N GLN A 478 23.69 19.36 12.00
CA GLN A 478 24.51 18.71 13.03
C GLN A 478 24.85 17.26 12.69
N LEU A 479 23.98 16.59 11.94
CA LEU A 479 24.17 15.20 11.52
C LEU A 479 25.09 15.08 10.31
N ASP A 480 25.20 16.13 9.52
CA ASP A 480 26.09 16.14 8.35
C ASP A 480 27.55 15.96 8.79
N GLY A 481 28.26 15.07 8.12
CA GLY A 481 29.63 14.71 8.47
C GLY A 481 29.83 13.84 9.72
N GLN A 482 28.76 13.49 10.45
CA GLN A 482 28.87 12.57 11.58
C GLN A 482 29.20 11.13 11.11
N PRO A 483 29.81 10.30 11.96
CA PRO A 483 30.05 8.88 11.67
C PRO A 483 28.77 8.14 11.24
N GLU A 484 28.92 7.11 10.42
CA GLU A 484 27.79 6.34 9.90
C GLU A 484 26.91 5.75 11.00
N GLU A 485 27.51 5.29 12.10
CA GLU A 485 26.79 4.77 13.26
C GLU A 485 25.85 5.83 13.86
N VAL A 486 26.30 7.07 13.99
CA VAL A 486 25.48 8.17 14.51
C VAL A 486 24.35 8.51 13.54
N GLN A 487 24.65 8.57 12.24
CA GLN A 487 23.63 8.87 11.22
C GLN A 487 22.56 7.77 11.17
N THR A 488 22.95 6.50 11.19
CA THR A 488 22.00 5.36 11.15
C THR A 488 21.18 5.27 12.42
N PHE A 489 21.76 5.55 13.59
CA PHE A 489 21.03 5.61 14.85
C PHE A 489 19.87 6.62 14.85
N HIS A 490 20.04 7.75 14.16
CA HIS A 490 19.03 8.80 14.07
C HIS A 490 18.09 8.66 12.86
N ALA A 491 18.36 7.78 11.91
CA ALA A 491 17.66 7.69 10.63
C ALA A 491 16.14 7.57 10.77
N LYS A 492 15.63 6.64 11.62
CA LYS A 492 14.18 6.47 11.85
C LYS A 492 13.56 7.70 12.52
N LYS A 493 14.26 8.34 13.47
CA LYS A 493 13.76 9.55 14.15
C LYS A 493 13.60 10.71 13.18
N ILE A 494 14.58 10.89 12.28
CA ILE A 494 14.54 11.90 11.22
C ILE A 494 13.38 11.61 10.26
N ALA A 495 13.25 10.37 9.79
CA ALA A 495 12.14 9.98 8.92
C ALA A 495 10.77 10.28 9.56
N ASN A 496 10.60 9.98 10.84
CA ASN A 496 9.37 10.31 11.56
C ASN A 496 9.12 11.82 11.61
N ARG A 497 10.13 12.64 11.89
CA ARG A 497 10.00 14.11 11.94
C ARG A 497 9.68 14.70 10.55
N LEU A 498 10.30 14.19 9.49
CA LEU A 498 9.97 14.56 8.12
C LEU A 498 8.50 14.24 7.82
N CYS A 499 8.02 13.08 8.24
CA CYS A 499 6.63 12.67 8.05
C CYS A 499 5.66 13.55 8.85
N ASP A 500 5.95 13.86 10.11
CA ASP A 500 5.14 14.75 10.96
C ASP A 500 4.95 16.13 10.31
N ILE A 501 6.03 16.70 9.80
CA ILE A 501 5.99 18.00 9.10
C ILE A 501 5.20 17.90 7.80
N TYR A 502 5.44 16.87 6.99
CA TYR A 502 4.74 16.68 5.72
C TYR A 502 3.22 16.56 5.91
N LEU A 503 2.79 15.69 6.83
CA LEU A 503 1.38 15.49 7.16
C LEU A 503 0.74 16.77 7.72
N SER A 504 1.47 17.51 8.58
CA SER A 504 1.01 18.78 9.12
C SER A 504 0.80 19.84 8.03
N VAL A 505 1.71 19.90 7.04
CA VAL A 505 1.57 20.81 5.89
C VAL A 505 0.38 20.42 5.01
N VAL A 506 0.14 19.13 4.81
CA VAL A 506 -1.06 18.65 4.09
C VAL A 506 -2.33 19.07 4.83
N ALA A 507 -2.39 18.89 6.15
CA ALA A 507 -3.52 19.31 6.98
C ALA A 507 -3.76 20.82 6.89
N LEU A 508 -2.71 21.64 7.03
CA LEU A 508 -2.80 23.09 6.94
C LEU A 508 -3.26 23.59 5.56
N LYS A 509 -2.80 22.96 4.48
CA LYS A 509 -3.28 23.31 3.13
C LYS A 509 -4.78 23.01 2.99
N ARG A 510 -5.25 21.89 3.49
CA ARG A 510 -6.67 21.54 3.48
C ARG A 510 -7.51 22.44 4.39
N ALA A 511 -6.95 22.95 5.47
CA ALA A 511 -7.63 23.87 6.38
C ALA A 511 -8.13 25.15 5.71
N GLN A 512 -7.58 25.50 4.54
CA GLN A 512 -8.00 26.67 3.75
C GLN A 512 -9.25 26.40 2.89
N GLU A 513 -9.65 25.13 2.74
CA GLU A 513 -10.77 24.75 1.86
C GLU A 513 -12.13 25.03 2.51
N ASN A 514 -12.27 24.73 3.81
CA ASN A 514 -13.51 24.95 4.58
C ASN A 514 -13.26 24.87 6.09
N GLU A 515 -14.29 25.23 6.88
CA GLU A 515 -14.23 25.25 8.35
C GLU A 515 -14.02 23.84 8.94
N ARG A 516 -14.67 22.82 8.40
CA ARG A 516 -14.48 21.44 8.88
C ARG A 516 -13.04 20.97 8.71
N ASN A 517 -12.43 21.22 7.56
CA ASN A 517 -11.03 20.88 7.30
C ASN A 517 -10.09 21.67 8.22
N ARG A 518 -10.48 22.86 8.64
CA ARG A 518 -9.73 23.63 9.66
C ARG A 518 -9.79 22.94 11.02
N LEU A 519 -10.94 22.44 11.45
CA LEU A 519 -11.07 21.66 12.69
C LEU A 519 -10.28 20.35 12.63
N ILE A 520 -10.34 19.63 11.50
CA ILE A 520 -9.52 18.44 11.25
C ILE A 520 -8.03 18.76 11.39
N ALA A 521 -7.56 19.86 10.80
CA ALA A 521 -6.17 20.26 10.91
C ALA A 521 -5.78 20.63 12.36
N GLN A 522 -6.62 21.34 13.09
CA GLN A 522 -6.40 21.67 14.50
C GLN A 522 -6.23 20.42 15.35
N LEU A 523 -7.17 19.46 15.24
CA LEU A 523 -7.09 18.21 15.97
C LEU A 523 -5.83 17.40 15.60
N PHE A 524 -5.52 17.32 14.31
CA PHE A 524 -4.31 16.64 13.85
C PHE A 524 -3.03 17.30 14.41
N LEU A 525 -2.93 18.63 14.35
CA LEU A 525 -1.77 19.37 14.87
C LEU A 525 -1.66 19.24 16.39
N GLN A 526 -2.78 19.26 17.12
CA GLN A 526 -2.78 18.99 18.56
C GLN A 526 -2.23 17.59 18.85
N HIS A 527 -2.67 16.58 18.13
CA HIS A 527 -2.16 15.22 18.31
C HIS A 527 -0.64 15.10 18.08
N ILE A 528 -0.09 15.76 17.07
CA ILE A 528 1.34 15.67 16.71
C ILE A 528 2.23 16.57 17.57
N TRP A 529 1.79 17.81 17.86
CA TRP A 529 2.66 18.86 18.39
C TRP A 529 2.33 19.30 19.82
N ASN A 530 1.14 18.94 20.36
CA ASN A 530 0.76 19.38 21.69
C ASN A 530 1.60 18.67 22.75
N ARG A 531 2.15 19.48 23.68
CA ARG A 531 2.91 19.01 24.84
C ARG A 531 2.20 19.33 26.16
N HIS A 532 1.01 19.95 26.11
CA HIS A 532 0.24 20.28 27.30
C HIS A 532 -0.59 19.08 27.76
N LEU A 533 -0.63 18.84 29.08
CA LEU A 533 -1.40 17.77 29.68
C LEU A 533 -2.93 18.02 29.55
N LEU A 534 -3.34 19.28 29.69
CA LEU A 534 -4.75 19.68 29.65
C LEU A 534 -5.05 20.39 28.34
N ASP A 535 -6.14 19.99 27.68
CA ASP A 535 -6.73 20.69 26.54
C ASP A 535 -7.93 21.50 27.00
N GLU A 536 -7.71 22.80 27.23
CA GLU A 536 -8.78 23.72 27.65
C GLU A 536 -9.82 23.99 26.56
N GLN A 537 -9.43 23.79 25.29
CA GLN A 537 -10.34 24.04 24.15
C GLN A 537 -11.33 22.91 23.94
N MET A 538 -10.96 21.67 24.24
CA MET A 538 -11.79 20.47 24.06
C MET A 538 -12.47 20.42 22.68
N LEU A 539 -11.72 20.76 21.60
CA LEU A 539 -12.27 20.89 20.25
C LEU A 539 -12.96 19.61 19.76
N SER A 540 -12.38 18.47 20.07
CA SER A 540 -12.93 17.14 19.76
C SER A 540 -14.32 16.90 20.35
N VAL A 541 -14.63 17.50 21.51
CA VAL A 541 -15.93 17.38 22.18
C VAL A 541 -16.91 18.45 21.70
N ARG A 542 -16.46 19.71 21.63
CA ARG A 542 -17.32 20.85 21.26
C ARG A 542 -17.78 20.81 19.81
N HIS A 543 -16.93 20.31 18.91
CA HIS A 543 -17.19 20.25 17.47
C HIS A 543 -17.37 18.81 16.97
N PHE A 544 -17.67 17.86 17.85
CA PHE A 544 -17.76 16.44 17.54
C PHE A 544 -18.62 16.15 16.31
N GLU A 545 -19.84 16.66 16.26
CA GLU A 545 -20.78 16.41 15.14
C GLU A 545 -20.22 16.94 13.81
N THR A 546 -19.58 18.11 13.81
CA THR A 546 -18.97 18.70 12.61
C THR A 546 -17.77 17.87 12.13
N VAL A 547 -16.97 17.33 13.06
CA VAL A 547 -15.79 16.51 12.74
C VAL A 547 -16.20 15.14 12.21
N ILE A 548 -17.17 14.48 12.87
CA ILE A 548 -17.56 13.10 12.55
C ILE A 548 -18.44 13.02 11.30
N HIS A 549 -19.32 14.00 11.09
CA HIS A 549 -20.20 14.06 9.94
C HIS A 549 -19.68 15.09 8.93
N GLU A 550 -19.15 14.62 7.81
CA GLU A 550 -18.89 15.51 6.68
C GLU A 550 -20.23 16.12 6.22
N GLN A 551 -20.30 17.46 6.23
CA GLN A 551 -21.49 18.15 5.79
C GLN A 551 -21.81 17.76 4.34
N LYS A 552 -23.06 17.30 4.09
CA LYS A 552 -23.61 17.30 2.74
C LYS A 552 -23.44 18.72 2.20
N GLN A 553 -22.64 18.91 1.18
CA GLN A 553 -22.70 20.15 0.41
C GLN A 553 -24.12 20.29 -0.07
N LEU A 554 -24.88 21.20 0.56
CA LEU A 554 -26.16 21.65 0.06
C LEU A 554 -25.86 22.18 -1.35
N SER A 555 -26.31 21.46 -2.38
CA SER A 555 -26.34 21.97 -3.74
C SER A 555 -27.02 23.33 -3.68
N PRO A 556 -26.45 24.40 -4.25
CA PRO A 556 -27.20 25.64 -4.37
C PRO A 556 -28.46 25.34 -5.17
N SER A 557 -29.61 25.65 -4.56
CA SER A 557 -30.94 25.54 -5.12
C SER A 557 -31.08 26.36 -6.40
#